data_a33144ee3c75b78d5deafbc0e22cdea4
#
_entry.id   a33144ee3c75b78d5deafbc0e22cdea4
#
_cell.length_a   1.000
_cell.length_b   1.000
_cell.length_c   1.000
_cell.angle_alpha   90.00
_cell.angle_beta   90.00
_cell.angle_gamma   90.00
#
_symmetry.space_group_name_H-M   'P 1'
#
loop_
_entity.id
_entity.type
_entity.pdbx_description
1 polymer ?
#
loop_
_entity_poly.entity_id
_entity_poly.type
_entity_poly.pdbx_seq_one_letter_code
_entity_poly.pdbx_strand_id
1 'polypeptide(L)'
;MIIKFQRILFFLIITCLLNNCKKDAENFEEGPLIESSVIDPDNIAKGYIDTKGNTIVDEPKSPAKLLIIEKDSTLYDGPIGIEIRGSSSQMFPKKSYGFESWDEDGNDVDVSLAGFPKEEDWIFYGPYSDKSLLRNVLICELSNDIGLYASRTKLIELYINNQYKGVYVFMEKMKRDKNRINISKNKSGDISGGYIIKIDKSTGNGTSSNSYSSYNSFMSEYNTLGTKDL
;
A
#
# COMPACT_ATOMS: atom_id res chain seq x y z
N MET A 1 69.92 -0.92 -11.00
CA MET A 1 69.16 -1.71 -12.00
C MET A 1 67.81 -2.20 -11.47
N ILE A 2 67.70 -2.52 -10.20
CA ILE A 2 66.48 -3.08 -9.56
C ILE A 2 65.31 -2.06 -9.49
N ILE A 3 65.59 -0.77 -9.24
CA ILE A 3 64.56 0.27 -9.10
C ILE A 3 63.81 0.59 -10.39
N LYS A 4 64.47 0.45 -11.55
CA LYS A 4 63.84 0.65 -12.87
C LYS A 4 62.87 -0.48 -13.21
N PHE A 5 63.17 -1.71 -12.76
CA PHE A 5 62.32 -2.88 -13.01
C PHE A 5 61.03 -2.85 -12.21
N GLN A 6 61.08 -2.37 -10.95
CA GLN A 6 59.88 -2.21 -10.12
C GLN A 6 58.92 -1.16 -10.66
N ARG A 7 59.42 -0.05 -11.21
CA ARG A 7 58.57 0.99 -11.82
C ARG A 7 57.88 0.51 -13.09
N ILE A 8 58.54 -0.29 -13.89
CA ILE A 8 57.95 -0.85 -15.12
C ILE A 8 56.89 -1.89 -14.78
N LEU A 9 57.13 -2.73 -13.76
CA LEU A 9 56.14 -3.73 -13.31
C LEU A 9 54.89 -3.07 -12.70
N PHE A 10 55.07 -1.97 -11.96
CA PHE A 10 53.93 -1.21 -11.37
C PHE A 10 53.09 -0.52 -12.47
N PHE A 11 53.70 0.01 -13.52
CA PHE A 11 52.99 0.56 -14.68
C PHE A 11 52.25 -0.50 -15.49
N LEU A 12 52.80 -1.70 -15.64
CA LEU A 12 52.14 -2.80 -16.34
C LEU A 12 50.93 -3.36 -15.59
N ILE A 13 50.97 -3.38 -14.25
CA ILE A 13 49.85 -3.82 -13.40
C ILE A 13 48.70 -2.78 -13.45
N ILE A 14 49.03 -1.49 -13.46
CA ILE A 14 48.02 -0.42 -13.56
C ILE A 14 47.35 -0.43 -14.93
N THR A 15 48.07 -0.66 -16.02
CA THR A 15 47.45 -0.75 -17.35
C THR A 15 46.60 -2.00 -17.54
N CYS A 16 46.91 -3.12 -16.89
CA CYS A 16 46.07 -4.32 -16.92
C CYS A 16 44.76 -4.10 -16.11
N LEU A 17 44.80 -3.37 -14.99
CA LEU A 17 43.61 -3.06 -14.21
C LEU A 17 42.66 -2.09 -14.93
N LEU A 18 43.19 -1.15 -15.73
CA LEU A 18 42.38 -0.20 -16.48
C LEU A 18 41.74 -0.81 -17.75
N ASN A 19 42.29 -1.91 -18.28
CA ASN A 19 41.72 -2.60 -19.45
C ASN A 19 40.61 -3.59 -19.08
N ASN A 20 40.56 -4.11 -17.84
CA ASN A 20 39.48 -4.97 -17.41
C ASN A 20 38.16 -4.18 -17.09
N CYS A 21 38.26 -2.88 -16.80
CA CYS A 21 37.05 -2.06 -16.59
C CYS A 21 36.30 -1.66 -17.88
N LYS A 22 36.91 -1.89 -19.05
CA LYS A 22 36.27 -1.53 -20.33
C LYS A 22 35.52 -2.69 -21.01
N LYS A 23 35.65 -3.91 -20.51
CA LYS A 23 35.00 -5.07 -21.14
C LYS A 23 33.59 -5.34 -20.63
N ASP A 24 33.22 -4.82 -19.46
CA ASP A 24 31.89 -5.04 -18.90
C ASP A 24 30.85 -3.98 -19.33
N ALA A 25 31.28 -2.96 -20.10
CA ALA A 25 30.36 -1.90 -20.58
C ALA A 25 29.81 -2.18 -22.00
N GLU A 26 30.26 -3.20 -22.69
CA GLU A 26 29.89 -3.45 -24.08
C GLU A 26 28.83 -4.55 -24.28
N ASN A 27 28.36 -5.20 -23.21
CA ASN A 27 27.29 -6.21 -23.30
C ASN A 27 26.11 -5.88 -22.37
N PHE A 28 25.72 -4.63 -22.29
CA PHE A 28 24.35 -4.34 -21.94
C PHE A 28 23.54 -4.55 -23.23
N GLU A 29 23.07 -5.78 -23.46
CA GLU A 29 21.94 -5.97 -24.35
C GLU A 29 20.83 -5.09 -23.76
N GLU A 30 20.48 -4.02 -24.49
CA GLU A 30 19.21 -3.35 -24.21
C GLU A 30 18.15 -4.42 -24.24
N GLY A 31 17.68 -4.81 -23.06
CA GLY A 31 16.51 -5.67 -22.95
C GLY A 31 15.42 -5.10 -23.85
N PRO A 32 14.51 -5.89 -24.36
CA PRO A 32 13.46 -5.41 -25.24
C PRO A 32 12.89 -4.15 -24.60
N LEU A 33 12.95 -3.02 -25.35
CA LEU A 33 12.31 -1.79 -24.94
C LEU A 33 10.89 -2.20 -24.54
N ILE A 34 10.60 -2.20 -23.25
CA ILE A 34 9.23 -2.33 -22.78
C ILE A 34 8.54 -1.20 -23.54
N GLU A 35 7.77 -1.53 -24.56
CA GLU A 35 6.87 -0.56 -25.17
C GLU A 35 6.18 0.09 -24.00
N SER A 36 6.54 1.34 -23.72
CA SER A 36 5.87 2.10 -22.68
C SER A 36 4.43 2.07 -23.13
N SER A 37 3.62 1.26 -22.45
CA SER A 37 2.19 1.39 -22.55
C SER A 37 1.96 2.86 -22.26
N VAL A 38 1.73 3.62 -23.31
CA VAL A 38 1.41 5.06 -23.20
C VAL A 38 0.37 5.11 -22.12
N ILE A 39 0.70 5.70 -20.97
CA ILE A 39 -0.28 5.91 -19.91
C ILE A 39 -1.30 6.84 -20.57
N ASP A 40 -2.36 6.22 -21.07
CA ASP A 40 -3.48 6.94 -21.62
C ASP A 40 -4.14 7.66 -20.43
N PRO A 41 -4.05 9.00 -20.35
CA PRO A 41 -4.61 9.74 -19.23
C PRO A 41 -6.12 9.56 -19.12
N ASP A 42 -6.78 9.16 -20.22
CA ASP A 42 -8.22 8.84 -20.22
C ASP A 42 -8.51 7.45 -19.62
N ASN A 43 -7.48 6.67 -19.32
CA ASN A 43 -7.57 5.33 -18.77
C ASN A 43 -7.52 5.26 -17.23
N ILE A 44 -7.39 6.39 -16.56
CA ILE A 44 -7.45 6.44 -15.09
C ILE A 44 -8.91 6.37 -14.66
N ALA A 45 -9.23 5.42 -13.79
CA ALA A 45 -10.57 5.32 -13.23
C ALA A 45 -10.97 6.61 -12.50
N LYS A 46 -12.25 6.95 -12.52
CA LYS A 46 -12.82 8.12 -11.83
C LYS A 46 -13.82 7.66 -10.79
N GLY A 47 -13.64 8.13 -9.55
CA GLY A 47 -14.54 7.86 -8.43
C GLY A 47 -15.29 9.12 -8.04
N TYR A 48 -16.61 9.03 -8.00
CA TYR A 48 -17.51 10.12 -7.63
C TYR A 48 -18.23 9.74 -6.34
N ILE A 49 -18.01 10.50 -5.27
CA ILE A 49 -18.66 10.33 -3.98
C ILE A 49 -19.67 11.45 -3.79
N ASP A 50 -20.93 11.08 -3.59
CA ASP A 50 -22.00 11.99 -3.19
C ASP A 50 -22.38 11.72 -1.73
N THR A 51 -22.08 12.66 -0.85
CA THR A 51 -22.42 12.60 0.58
C THR A 51 -23.77 13.25 0.87
N LYS A 52 -24.50 13.70 -0.15
CA LYS A 52 -25.72 14.51 -0.03
C LYS A 52 -25.49 15.76 0.84
N GLY A 53 -24.28 16.33 0.79
CA GLY A 53 -23.88 17.50 1.55
C GLY A 53 -23.42 17.22 2.99
N ASN A 54 -23.44 15.97 3.45
CA ASN A 54 -22.94 15.62 4.78
C ASN A 54 -21.42 15.72 4.82
N THR A 55 -20.90 16.08 5.98
CA THR A 55 -19.45 16.08 6.24
C THR A 55 -18.97 14.66 6.52
N ILE A 56 -17.90 14.23 5.85
CA ILE A 56 -17.23 12.98 6.18
C ILE A 56 -16.44 13.20 7.47
N VAL A 57 -16.65 12.35 8.46
CA VAL A 57 -16.00 12.38 9.78
C VAL A 57 -15.08 11.17 9.97
N ASP A 58 -14.33 11.11 11.07
CA ASP A 58 -13.46 9.98 11.40
C ASP A 58 -14.30 8.76 11.80
N GLU A 59 -15.22 8.94 12.75
CA GLU A 59 -16.19 7.92 13.21
C GLU A 59 -17.48 8.59 13.69
N PRO A 60 -18.63 7.97 13.48
CA PRO A 60 -18.91 6.75 12.69
C PRO A 60 -18.87 7.03 11.18
N LYS A 61 -18.85 5.96 10.36
CA LYS A 61 -18.95 6.09 8.90
C LYS A 61 -20.20 6.86 8.49
N SER A 62 -20.01 7.79 7.56
CA SER A 62 -21.08 8.63 7.01
C SER A 62 -21.67 7.95 5.77
N PRO A 63 -23.01 7.87 5.65
CA PRO A 63 -23.65 7.37 4.43
C PRO A 63 -23.32 8.25 3.22
N ALA A 64 -22.97 7.61 2.12
CA ALA A 64 -22.72 8.26 0.84
C ALA A 64 -23.05 7.31 -0.32
N LYS A 65 -23.02 7.84 -1.53
CA LYS A 65 -23.08 7.03 -2.75
C LYS A 65 -21.75 7.13 -3.49
N LEU A 66 -21.25 6.00 -3.97
CA LEU A 66 -20.03 5.93 -4.79
C LEU A 66 -20.37 5.45 -6.19
N LEU A 67 -19.86 6.16 -7.19
CA LEU A 67 -19.83 5.75 -8.58
C LEU A 67 -18.38 5.65 -9.03
N ILE A 68 -17.95 4.49 -9.54
CA ILE A 68 -16.62 4.32 -10.15
C ILE A 68 -16.81 4.02 -11.64
N ILE A 69 -16.16 4.83 -12.47
CA ILE A 69 -16.16 4.68 -13.93
C ILE A 69 -14.72 4.54 -14.41
N GLU A 70 -14.50 3.62 -15.35
CA GLU A 70 -13.25 3.49 -16.09
C GLU A 70 -13.57 3.39 -17.57
N LYS A 71 -13.04 4.33 -18.37
CA LYS A 71 -13.47 4.51 -19.77
C LYS A 71 -15.00 4.65 -19.81
N ASP A 72 -15.67 3.81 -20.59
CA ASP A 72 -17.12 3.81 -20.78
C ASP A 72 -17.83 2.76 -19.88
N SER A 73 -17.11 2.17 -18.92
CA SER A 73 -17.63 1.09 -18.09
C SER A 73 -17.85 1.57 -16.64
N THR A 74 -19.05 1.33 -16.12
CA THR A 74 -19.33 1.48 -14.69
C THR A 74 -18.77 0.27 -13.94
N LEU A 75 -17.79 0.50 -13.07
CA LEU A 75 -17.20 -0.54 -12.25
C LEU A 75 -17.92 -0.71 -10.90
N TYR A 76 -18.60 0.33 -10.43
CA TYR A 76 -19.43 0.32 -9.24
C TYR A 76 -20.41 1.49 -9.27
N ASP A 77 -21.63 1.28 -8.81
CA ASP A 77 -22.64 2.31 -8.55
C ASP A 77 -23.52 1.85 -7.38
N GLY A 78 -23.27 2.36 -6.15
CA GLY A 78 -23.98 1.89 -4.99
C GLY A 78 -23.73 2.70 -3.72
N PRO A 79 -24.47 2.37 -2.65
CA PRO A 79 -24.30 3.00 -1.35
C PRO A 79 -22.98 2.54 -0.67
N ILE A 80 -22.40 3.43 0.10
CA ILE A 80 -21.21 3.19 0.92
C ILE A 80 -21.34 3.86 2.28
N GLY A 81 -20.65 3.31 3.28
CA GLY A 81 -20.28 4.01 4.49
C GLY A 81 -18.85 4.52 4.39
N ILE A 82 -18.61 5.83 4.51
CA ILE A 82 -17.29 6.43 4.35
C ILE A 82 -16.85 7.20 5.60
N GLU A 83 -15.56 7.12 5.91
CA GLU A 83 -14.94 7.81 7.05
C GLU A 83 -13.59 8.43 6.64
N ILE A 84 -13.15 9.47 7.37
CA ILE A 84 -11.75 9.91 7.31
C ILE A 84 -10.91 8.89 8.05
N ARG A 85 -9.81 8.44 7.44
CA ARG A 85 -8.91 7.51 8.10
C ARG A 85 -7.52 8.09 8.32
N GLY A 86 -6.81 7.46 9.25
CA GLY A 86 -5.45 7.79 9.60
C GLY A 86 -5.35 8.37 11.02
N SER A 87 -4.17 8.75 11.44
CA SER A 87 -3.90 9.42 12.70
C SER A 87 -3.28 10.79 12.37
N SER A 88 -1.96 10.91 12.37
CA SER A 88 -1.29 12.17 12.00
C SER A 88 -1.56 12.62 10.56
N SER A 89 -1.87 11.69 9.65
CA SER A 89 -2.23 12.01 8.26
C SER A 89 -3.55 12.77 8.14
N GLN A 90 -4.39 12.75 9.17
CA GLN A 90 -5.61 13.58 9.22
C GLN A 90 -5.32 15.08 9.30
N MET A 91 -4.08 15.49 9.65
CA MET A 91 -3.68 16.90 9.62
C MET A 91 -3.43 17.41 8.19
N PHE A 92 -3.24 16.51 7.21
CA PHE A 92 -3.02 16.93 5.84
C PHE A 92 -4.29 17.47 5.18
N PRO A 93 -4.18 18.48 4.30
CA PRO A 93 -5.31 18.96 3.49
C PRO A 93 -5.96 17.85 2.66
N LYS A 94 -5.15 16.97 2.07
CA LYS A 94 -5.61 15.79 1.33
C LYS A 94 -5.81 14.64 2.30
N LYS A 95 -7.07 14.36 2.63
CA LYS A 95 -7.46 13.28 3.54
C LYS A 95 -7.35 11.92 2.84
N SER A 96 -7.12 10.87 3.62
CA SER A 96 -7.38 9.50 3.20
C SER A 96 -8.74 9.05 3.74
N TYR A 97 -9.41 8.16 3.02
CA TYR A 97 -10.74 7.68 3.39
C TYR A 97 -10.73 6.16 3.49
N GLY A 98 -11.41 5.63 4.51
CA GLY A 98 -11.87 4.25 4.57
C GLY A 98 -13.33 4.20 4.15
N PHE A 99 -13.73 3.16 3.43
CA PHE A 99 -15.15 2.98 3.14
C PHE A 99 -15.52 1.50 3.09
N GLU A 100 -16.78 1.24 3.32
CA GLU A 100 -17.43 -0.05 3.18
C GLU A 100 -18.52 0.04 2.13
N SER A 101 -18.62 -0.98 1.30
CA SER A 101 -19.77 -1.15 0.41
C SER A 101 -20.97 -1.61 1.22
N TRP A 102 -22.09 -0.93 1.03
CA TRP A 102 -23.34 -1.19 1.74
C TRP A 102 -24.46 -1.63 0.79
N ASP A 103 -25.47 -2.29 1.34
CA ASP A 103 -26.75 -2.44 0.69
C ASP A 103 -27.66 -1.20 0.93
N GLU A 104 -28.89 -1.22 0.41
CA GLU A 104 -29.83 -0.11 0.56
C GLU A 104 -30.32 0.07 2.02
N ASP A 105 -30.17 -0.94 2.87
CA ASP A 105 -30.51 -0.91 4.28
C ASP A 105 -29.33 -0.46 5.16
N GLY A 106 -28.14 -0.25 4.56
CA GLY A 106 -26.93 0.20 5.25
C GLY A 106 -26.12 -0.93 5.91
N ASN A 107 -26.36 -2.18 5.52
CA ASN A 107 -25.55 -3.31 5.96
C ASN A 107 -24.37 -3.52 5.01
N ASP A 108 -23.26 -4.05 5.54
CA ASP A 108 -22.08 -4.38 4.79
C ASP A 108 -22.37 -5.45 3.73
N VAL A 109 -21.85 -5.25 2.52
CA VAL A 109 -22.02 -6.20 1.42
C VAL A 109 -20.71 -6.39 0.64
N ASP A 110 -20.35 -7.65 0.44
CA ASP A 110 -19.18 -8.03 -0.36
C ASP A 110 -19.41 -7.75 -1.85
N VAL A 111 -18.65 -6.84 -2.42
CA VAL A 111 -18.69 -6.50 -3.86
C VAL A 111 -17.31 -6.59 -4.48
N SER A 112 -17.26 -6.92 -5.78
CA SER A 112 -16.04 -6.80 -6.56
C SER A 112 -15.91 -5.38 -7.05
N LEU A 113 -14.87 -4.67 -6.62
CA LEU A 113 -14.62 -3.28 -7.01
C LEU A 113 -13.39 -3.17 -7.89
N ALA A 114 -13.52 -2.47 -9.01
CA ALA A 114 -12.41 -2.16 -9.91
C ALA A 114 -11.56 -3.37 -10.34
N GLY A 115 -12.16 -4.56 -10.40
CA GLY A 115 -11.49 -5.82 -10.74
C GLY A 115 -10.87 -6.55 -9.54
N PHE A 116 -10.97 -6.01 -8.33
CA PHE A 116 -10.49 -6.69 -7.13
C PHE A 116 -11.49 -7.73 -6.63
N PRO A 117 -11.05 -8.78 -5.93
CA PRO A 117 -11.94 -9.79 -5.36
C PRO A 117 -12.98 -9.20 -4.42
N LYS A 118 -14.12 -9.89 -4.29
CA LYS A 118 -15.24 -9.45 -3.43
C LYS A 118 -14.81 -9.26 -1.99
N GLU A 119 -15.19 -8.12 -1.44
CA GLU A 119 -15.03 -7.73 -0.07
C GLU A 119 -15.80 -6.44 0.21
N GLU A 120 -16.05 -6.08 1.47
CA GLU A 120 -16.75 -4.85 1.83
C GLU A 120 -15.81 -3.67 2.12
N ASP A 121 -14.60 -3.92 2.65
CA ASP A 121 -13.67 -2.91 3.17
C ASP A 121 -12.65 -2.42 2.15
N TRP A 122 -12.61 -1.11 1.92
CA TRP A 122 -11.77 -0.45 0.91
C TRP A 122 -11.14 0.84 1.41
N ILE A 123 -10.14 1.34 0.69
CA ILE A 123 -9.42 2.55 1.04
C ILE A 123 -9.21 3.42 -0.20
N PHE A 124 -9.46 4.72 -0.05
CA PHE A 124 -8.89 5.77 -0.89
C PHE A 124 -7.71 6.41 -0.13
N TYR A 125 -6.50 5.99 -0.43
CA TYR A 125 -5.31 6.58 0.15
C TYR A 125 -4.94 7.87 -0.57
N GLY A 126 -4.84 8.96 0.18
CA GLY A 126 -4.44 10.28 -0.31
C GLY A 126 -2.93 10.49 -0.13
N PRO A 127 -2.09 10.32 -1.15
CA PRO A 127 -0.64 10.41 -1.03
C PRO A 127 -0.14 11.87 -0.97
N TYR A 128 -0.48 12.60 0.10
CA TYR A 128 -0.20 14.03 0.22
C TYR A 128 1.30 14.35 0.26
N SER A 129 2.07 13.59 1.04
CA SER A 129 3.51 13.82 1.20
C SER A 129 4.36 13.15 0.11
N ASP A 130 3.78 12.26 -0.67
CA ASP A 130 4.44 11.59 -1.78
C ASP A 130 4.16 12.33 -3.10
N LYS A 131 5.12 13.13 -3.54
CA LYS A 131 4.98 13.91 -4.77
C LYS A 131 4.96 13.06 -6.04
N SER A 132 5.45 11.82 -5.99
CA SER A 132 5.35 10.89 -7.11
C SER A 132 3.98 10.24 -7.21
N LEU A 133 3.20 10.21 -6.12
CA LEU A 133 1.93 9.52 -5.93
C LEU A 133 2.03 7.98 -6.05
N LEU A 134 3.22 7.42 -6.30
CA LEU A 134 3.42 6.03 -6.72
C LEU A 134 4.07 5.13 -5.67
N ARG A 135 4.63 5.67 -4.58
CA ARG A 135 5.41 4.85 -3.63
C ARG A 135 4.63 3.69 -3.05
N ASN A 136 3.36 3.92 -2.66
CA ASN A 136 2.51 2.86 -2.14
C ASN A 136 2.14 1.83 -3.21
N VAL A 137 1.87 2.29 -4.43
CA VAL A 137 1.58 1.40 -5.57
C VAL A 137 2.79 0.52 -5.83
N LEU A 138 3.96 1.12 -6.03
CA LEU A 138 5.19 0.42 -6.36
C LEU A 138 5.57 -0.64 -5.30
N ILE A 139 5.53 -0.29 -4.01
CA ILE A 139 5.92 -1.23 -2.96
C ILE A 139 4.91 -2.39 -2.82
N CYS A 140 3.62 -2.12 -3.02
CA CYS A 140 2.60 -3.16 -3.01
C CYS A 140 2.75 -4.11 -4.20
N GLU A 141 2.97 -3.59 -5.40
CA GLU A 141 3.21 -4.40 -6.60
C GLU A 141 4.46 -5.25 -6.48
N LEU A 142 5.60 -4.64 -6.11
CA LEU A 142 6.86 -5.38 -5.89
C LEU A 142 6.69 -6.49 -4.82
N SER A 143 5.93 -6.23 -3.76
CA SER A 143 5.67 -7.23 -2.72
C SER A 143 4.88 -8.41 -3.28
N ASN A 144 3.83 -8.15 -4.07
CA ASN A 144 3.03 -9.18 -4.70
C ASN A 144 3.85 -9.98 -5.74
N ASP A 145 4.70 -9.32 -6.53
CA ASP A 145 5.54 -9.95 -7.55
C ASP A 145 6.54 -10.95 -6.95
N ILE A 146 7.04 -10.68 -5.75
CA ILE A 146 7.92 -11.63 -5.03
C ILE A 146 7.15 -12.67 -4.22
N GLY A 147 5.82 -12.74 -4.36
CA GLY A 147 4.97 -13.75 -3.72
C GLY A 147 4.56 -13.43 -2.28
N LEU A 148 4.79 -12.20 -1.80
CA LEU A 148 4.29 -11.73 -0.51
C LEU A 148 3.00 -10.95 -0.72
N TYR A 149 1.97 -11.23 0.10
CA TYR A 149 0.73 -10.49 0.01
C TYR A 149 0.94 -9.01 0.39
N ALA A 150 0.52 -8.13 -0.50
CA ALA A 150 0.27 -6.72 -0.21
C ALA A 150 -1.06 -6.31 -0.82
N SER A 151 -1.66 -5.24 -0.32
CA SER A 151 -2.93 -4.72 -0.84
C SER A 151 -2.82 -4.45 -2.34
N ARG A 152 -3.79 -4.95 -3.12
CA ARG A 152 -3.90 -4.56 -4.54
C ARG A 152 -4.21 -3.09 -4.61
N THR A 153 -3.65 -2.42 -5.62
CA THR A 153 -3.75 -0.97 -5.77
C THR A 153 -4.17 -0.58 -7.17
N LYS A 154 -4.88 0.54 -7.28
CA LYS A 154 -5.24 1.17 -8.56
C LYS A 154 -5.25 2.68 -8.40
N LEU A 155 -4.70 3.42 -9.34
CA LEU A 155 -4.83 4.87 -9.35
C LEU A 155 -6.26 5.26 -9.75
N ILE A 156 -6.79 6.28 -9.08
CA ILE A 156 -8.13 6.79 -9.31
C ILE A 156 -8.18 8.31 -9.13
N GLU A 157 -8.85 9.00 -10.01
CA GLU A 157 -9.22 10.41 -9.79
C GLU A 157 -10.46 10.48 -8.91
N LEU A 158 -10.39 11.18 -7.80
CA LEU A 158 -11.48 11.26 -6.82
C LEU A 158 -12.19 12.61 -6.87
N TYR A 159 -13.50 12.55 -6.91
CA TYR A 159 -14.42 13.68 -6.80
C TYR A 159 -15.33 13.47 -5.60
N ILE A 160 -15.49 14.48 -4.75
CA ILE A 160 -16.41 14.46 -3.61
C ILE A 160 -17.35 15.65 -3.76
N ASN A 161 -18.66 15.39 -3.84
CA ASN A 161 -19.67 16.41 -4.06
C ASN A 161 -19.33 17.31 -5.27
N ASN A 162 -18.96 16.70 -6.39
CA ASN A 162 -18.53 17.33 -7.63
C ASN A 162 -17.23 18.16 -7.54
N GLN A 163 -16.51 18.10 -6.42
CA GLN A 163 -15.22 18.77 -6.28
C GLN A 163 -14.08 17.78 -6.52
N TYR A 164 -13.20 18.09 -7.44
CA TYR A 164 -11.99 17.31 -7.70
C TYR A 164 -11.05 17.34 -6.50
N LYS A 165 -10.68 16.17 -6.01
CA LYS A 165 -9.77 16.00 -4.86
C LYS A 165 -8.36 15.53 -5.26
N GLY A 166 -8.14 15.28 -6.55
CA GLY A 166 -6.87 14.82 -7.11
C GLY A 166 -6.80 13.31 -7.27
N VAL A 167 -5.62 12.83 -7.61
CA VAL A 167 -5.33 11.40 -7.78
C VAL A 167 -5.16 10.74 -6.41
N TYR A 168 -5.85 9.63 -6.21
CA TYR A 168 -5.79 8.76 -5.03
C TYR A 168 -5.28 7.38 -5.43
N VAL A 169 -4.85 6.60 -4.45
CA VAL A 169 -4.65 5.17 -4.60
C VAL A 169 -5.87 4.47 -4.01
N PHE A 170 -6.71 3.89 -4.87
CA PHE A 170 -7.73 2.93 -4.46
C PHE A 170 -7.04 1.62 -4.09
N MET A 171 -7.31 1.08 -2.92
CA MET A 171 -6.62 -0.11 -2.43
C MET A 171 -7.47 -0.92 -1.45
N GLU A 172 -7.11 -2.18 -1.31
CA GLU A 172 -7.69 -3.09 -0.33
C GLU A 172 -7.31 -2.69 1.09
N LYS A 173 -8.24 -2.79 2.03
CA LYS A 173 -7.93 -2.76 3.47
C LYS A 173 -7.33 -4.09 3.87
N MET A 174 -6.18 -4.06 4.51
CA MET A 174 -5.53 -5.28 5.03
C MET A 174 -6.37 -5.90 6.15
N LYS A 175 -6.84 -7.12 5.93
CA LYS A 175 -7.59 -7.90 6.92
C LYS A 175 -7.48 -9.39 6.62
N ARG A 176 -7.92 -10.22 7.56
CA ARG A 176 -8.04 -11.65 7.34
C ARG A 176 -9.20 -11.92 6.38
N ASP A 177 -8.89 -12.38 5.21
CA ASP A 177 -9.84 -12.86 4.20
C ASP A 177 -9.14 -13.86 3.26
N LYS A 178 -9.92 -14.75 2.61
CA LYS A 178 -9.41 -15.77 1.68
C LYS A 178 -8.69 -15.19 0.47
N ASN A 179 -9.08 -13.98 0.04
CA ASN A 179 -8.49 -13.28 -1.10
C ASN A 179 -7.46 -12.22 -0.69
N ARG A 180 -7.27 -11.99 0.63
CA ARG A 180 -6.33 -11.02 1.19
C ARG A 180 -5.31 -11.76 2.06
N ILE A 181 -5.35 -11.62 3.37
CA ILE A 181 -4.49 -12.39 4.28
C ILE A 181 -5.21 -13.69 4.63
N ASN A 182 -4.88 -14.76 3.90
CA ASN A 182 -5.54 -16.05 4.03
C ASN A 182 -4.95 -16.88 5.17
N ILE A 183 -5.37 -16.56 6.39
CA ILE A 183 -5.00 -17.29 7.61
C ILE A 183 -6.23 -17.82 8.32
N SER A 184 -6.05 -18.89 9.10
CA SER A 184 -7.13 -19.51 9.86
C SER A 184 -7.73 -18.54 10.88
N LYS A 185 -9.05 -18.60 11.06
CA LYS A 185 -9.72 -17.87 12.14
C LYS A 185 -9.44 -18.55 13.47
N ASN A 186 -9.03 -17.76 14.46
CA ASN A 186 -8.90 -18.27 15.83
C ASN A 186 -10.29 -18.62 16.37
N LYS A 187 -10.37 -19.79 17.00
CA LYS A 187 -11.56 -20.23 17.72
C LYS A 187 -11.39 -19.88 19.20
N SER A 188 -12.48 -19.58 19.88
CA SER A 188 -12.45 -19.33 21.32
C SER A 188 -11.83 -20.51 22.04
N GLY A 189 -10.76 -20.26 22.83
CA GLY A 189 -10.03 -21.27 23.58
C GLY A 189 -8.94 -22.03 22.80
N ASP A 190 -8.75 -21.75 21.50
CA ASP A 190 -7.70 -22.32 20.67
C ASP A 190 -6.72 -21.24 20.24
N ILE A 191 -5.48 -21.34 20.70
CA ILE A 191 -4.39 -20.42 20.40
C ILE A 191 -3.57 -20.84 19.16
N SER A 192 -3.92 -21.94 18.51
CA SER A 192 -3.19 -22.47 17.34
C SER A 192 -3.60 -21.86 16.01
N GLY A 193 -4.41 -20.81 16.01
CA GLY A 193 -4.88 -20.14 14.79
C GLY A 193 -3.85 -19.26 14.10
N GLY A 194 -4.27 -18.60 13.02
CA GLY A 194 -3.46 -17.62 12.33
C GLY A 194 -3.48 -16.27 13.04
N TYR A 195 -2.36 -15.54 12.99
CA TYR A 195 -2.19 -14.24 13.62
C TYR A 195 -1.77 -13.18 12.61
N ILE A 196 -2.31 -11.97 12.74
CA ILE A 196 -1.82 -10.77 12.08
C ILE A 196 -1.21 -9.89 13.18
N ILE A 197 0.10 -9.72 13.13
CA ILE A 197 0.81 -8.87 14.08
C ILE A 197 1.03 -7.51 13.44
N LYS A 198 0.50 -6.46 14.07
CA LYS A 198 0.66 -5.08 13.62
C LYS A 198 1.61 -4.36 14.57
N ILE A 199 2.72 -3.84 14.03
CA ILE A 199 3.61 -2.93 14.72
C ILE A 199 3.22 -1.52 14.31
N ASP A 200 2.66 -0.77 15.24
CA ASP A 200 2.17 0.59 14.99
C ASP A 200 2.65 1.54 16.07
N LYS A 201 2.61 2.85 15.79
CA LYS A 201 2.87 3.84 16.83
C LYS A 201 1.72 3.80 17.84
N SER A 202 2.05 3.92 19.12
CA SER A 202 1.05 4.05 20.19
C SER A 202 0.37 5.43 20.09
N THR A 203 -0.71 5.53 19.34
CA THR A 203 -1.54 6.72 19.29
C THR A 203 -2.93 6.35 19.76
N GLY A 204 -3.45 7.03 20.75
CA GLY A 204 -4.88 7.08 20.93
C GLY A 204 -5.46 6.65 22.25
N ASN A 205 -4.79 6.10 23.22
CA ASN A 205 -5.41 5.79 24.53
C ASN A 205 -4.68 6.43 25.69
N GLY A 206 -4.56 7.78 25.68
CA GLY A 206 -4.33 8.58 26.92
C GLY A 206 -3.09 8.28 27.76
N THR A 207 -2.32 7.27 27.41
CA THR A 207 -1.05 6.93 28.05
C THR A 207 0.07 7.27 27.09
N SER A 208 0.77 8.35 27.38
CA SER A 208 2.03 8.73 26.73
C SER A 208 3.15 7.72 27.04
N SER A 209 2.87 6.43 26.91
CA SER A 209 3.89 5.41 26.96
C SER A 209 4.64 5.46 25.64
N ASN A 210 5.91 5.76 25.70
CA ASN A 210 6.82 5.75 24.57
C ASN A 210 6.59 4.47 23.74
N SER A 211 6.42 4.60 22.43
CA SER A 211 6.34 3.46 21.50
C SER A 211 7.49 2.45 21.71
N TYR A 212 8.61 2.93 22.22
CA TYR A 212 9.77 2.14 22.62
C TYR A 212 9.51 1.24 23.85
N SER A 213 8.79 1.71 24.86
CA SER A 213 8.45 0.88 26.04
C SER A 213 7.44 -0.22 25.68
N SER A 214 6.48 0.06 24.81
CA SER A 214 5.53 -0.93 24.31
C SER A 214 6.21 -2.00 23.45
N TYR A 215 7.18 -1.61 22.61
CA TYR A 215 7.98 -2.54 21.84
C TYR A 215 8.84 -3.45 22.75
N ASN A 216 9.50 -2.88 23.75
CA ASN A 216 10.31 -3.64 24.70
C ASN A 216 9.46 -4.59 25.57
N SER A 217 8.27 -4.15 25.98
CA SER A 217 7.30 -5.03 26.68
C SER A 217 6.86 -6.18 25.79
N PHE A 218 6.50 -5.90 24.54
CA PHE A 218 6.14 -6.92 23.55
C PHE A 218 7.30 -7.90 23.32
N MET A 219 8.53 -7.41 23.10
CA MET A 219 9.70 -8.26 22.87
C MET A 219 10.07 -9.08 24.11
N SER A 220 9.90 -8.53 25.30
CA SER A 220 10.11 -9.25 26.54
C SER A 220 9.09 -10.39 26.71
N GLU A 221 7.83 -10.12 26.41
CA GLU A 221 6.76 -11.11 26.49
C GLU A 221 6.90 -12.19 25.39
N TYR A 222 7.22 -11.80 24.18
CA TYR A 222 7.51 -12.70 23.06
C TYR A 222 8.69 -13.64 23.36
N ASN A 223 9.82 -13.08 23.87
CA ASN A 223 10.98 -13.87 24.24
C ASN A 223 10.69 -14.84 25.42
N THR A 224 9.75 -14.47 26.29
CA THR A 224 9.33 -15.33 27.41
C THR A 224 8.42 -16.46 26.94
N LEU A 225 7.57 -16.21 25.92
CA LEU A 225 6.72 -17.23 25.30
C LEU A 225 7.54 -18.21 24.44
N GLY A 226 8.51 -17.71 23.68
CA GLY A 226 9.37 -18.52 22.81
C GLY A 226 10.34 -19.44 23.54
N THR A 227 10.56 -19.25 24.84
CA THR A 227 11.39 -20.12 25.67
C THR A 227 10.60 -21.25 26.37
N LYS A 228 9.28 -21.25 26.26
CA LYS A 228 8.42 -22.26 26.92
C LYS A 228 7.91 -23.36 26.02
N ASP A 229 7.96 -23.18 24.70
CA ASP A 229 7.29 -24.07 23.73
C ASP A 229 8.21 -24.53 22.57
N LEU A 230 9.53 -24.57 22.79
CA LEU A 230 10.50 -25.18 21.88
C LEU A 230 11.07 -26.47 22.45
#